data_2b36a5ee747dd8a5bd55221d87364b07
#
_entry.id   2b36a5ee747dd8a5bd55221d87364b07
#
_cell.length_a   1.000
_cell.length_b   1.000
_cell.length_c   1.000
_cell.angle_alpha   90.00
_cell.angle_beta   90.00
_cell.angle_gamma   90.00
#
_symmetry.space_group_name_H-M   'P 1'
#
loop_
_entity.id
_entity.type
_entity.pdbx_description
1 polymer ?
#
loop_
_entity_poly.entity_id
_entity_poly.type
_entity_poly.pdbx_seq_one_letter_code
_entity_poly.pdbx_strand_id
1 'polypeptide(L)'
;MNEYASELGMLDSNFVNPTGLPDVNHYSTARDLAKLSISMINDFPEHYSLYKEKEFTFDDIRQLNRNSLLWQDDSVDGIKTGHTSDSGYCLAGSAIRGETRFVSIVLNSASEKTRIRDTRRLLDYAFRFYQTKTIVKAYEPLTTVDVWAGIDEKVSLGLGSDLKITLQRNKFKNLELDLPSSLGVRAPITRDQKLDELILLSNGERIQSYDLVAITDVKKKSFISALWDNLIFTIYSFFMQDETT
;
A
#
# COMPACT_ATOMS: atom_id res chain seq x y z
N MET A 1 -23.51 -5.67 -0.88
CA MET A 1 -22.87 -4.34 -0.67
C MET A 1 -22.36 -4.19 0.75
N ASN A 2 -23.21 -4.30 1.78
CA ASN A 2 -22.80 -4.08 3.17
C ASN A 2 -21.79 -5.11 3.69
N GLU A 3 -21.87 -6.36 3.26
CA GLU A 3 -20.88 -7.39 3.56
C GLU A 3 -19.49 -6.94 3.06
N TYR A 4 -19.38 -6.60 1.77
CA TYR A 4 -18.13 -6.10 1.20
C TYR A 4 -17.65 -4.79 1.84
N ALA A 5 -18.56 -3.87 2.18
CA ALA A 5 -18.20 -2.66 2.94
C ALA A 5 -17.58 -3.00 4.30
N SER A 6 -18.13 -4.00 5.00
CA SER A 6 -17.57 -4.50 6.27
C SER A 6 -16.17 -5.10 6.08
N GLU A 7 -15.94 -5.90 5.03
CA GLU A 7 -14.62 -6.45 4.68
C GLU A 7 -13.59 -5.35 4.42
N LEU A 8 -13.99 -4.24 3.81
CA LEU A 8 -13.15 -3.05 3.62
C LEU A 8 -12.97 -2.21 4.90
N GLY A 9 -13.62 -2.59 6.01
CA GLY A 9 -13.61 -1.85 7.26
C GLY A 9 -14.38 -0.54 7.21
N MET A 10 -15.41 -0.42 6.35
CA MET A 10 -16.32 0.73 6.25
C MET A 10 -17.40 0.64 7.34
N LEU A 11 -17.00 0.82 8.59
CA LEU A 11 -17.85 0.54 9.75
C LEU A 11 -18.93 1.62 9.99
N ASP A 12 -18.79 2.79 9.37
CA ASP A 12 -19.70 3.94 9.51
C ASP A 12 -20.51 4.14 8.22
N SER A 13 -20.79 3.06 7.47
CA SER A 13 -21.54 3.11 6.23
C SER A 13 -22.61 2.04 6.17
N ASN A 14 -23.75 2.39 5.59
CA ASN A 14 -24.82 1.44 5.28
C ASN A 14 -25.45 1.75 3.93
N PHE A 15 -25.53 0.75 3.06
CA PHE A 15 -26.05 0.85 1.71
C PHE A 15 -27.35 0.07 1.58
N VAL A 16 -28.46 0.75 1.32
CA VAL A 16 -29.80 0.13 1.18
C VAL A 16 -30.22 -0.05 -0.27
N ASN A 17 -29.55 0.63 -1.22
CA ASN A 17 -29.78 0.49 -2.65
C ASN A 17 -28.49 0.72 -3.45
N PRO A 18 -28.38 0.18 -4.69
CA PRO A 18 -27.20 0.35 -5.52
C PRO A 18 -27.18 1.67 -6.29
N THR A 19 -28.28 2.41 -6.32
CA THR A 19 -28.47 3.62 -7.15
C THR A 19 -28.00 4.89 -6.46
N GLY A 20 -27.91 4.88 -5.11
CA GLY A 20 -27.62 6.07 -4.31
C GLY A 20 -28.83 7.00 -4.14
N LEU A 21 -30.04 6.50 -4.37
CA LEU A 21 -31.25 7.26 -4.05
C LEU A 21 -31.36 7.48 -2.55
N PRO A 22 -31.88 8.65 -2.12
CA PRO A 22 -31.98 8.97 -0.70
C PRO A 22 -32.83 7.96 0.07
N ASP A 23 -32.32 7.57 1.23
CA ASP A 23 -33.01 6.80 2.25
C ASP A 23 -32.39 7.14 3.60
N VAL A 24 -33.18 7.18 4.68
CA VAL A 24 -32.72 7.52 6.02
C VAL A 24 -31.63 6.59 6.54
N ASN A 25 -31.62 5.33 6.07
CA ASN A 25 -30.63 4.33 6.41
C ASN A 25 -29.49 4.23 5.39
N HIS A 26 -29.45 5.07 4.35
CA HIS A 26 -28.41 5.10 3.33
C HIS A 26 -27.40 6.20 3.64
N TYR A 27 -26.30 5.85 4.28
CA TYR A 27 -25.29 6.80 4.71
C TYR A 27 -23.86 6.26 4.56
N SER A 28 -22.91 7.16 4.52
CA SER A 28 -21.47 6.86 4.51
C SER A 28 -20.69 8.05 5.08
N THR A 29 -19.39 7.82 5.30
CA THR A 29 -18.45 8.86 5.76
C THR A 29 -17.35 9.11 4.72
N ALA A 30 -16.69 10.26 4.82
CA ALA A 30 -15.54 10.56 3.97
C ALA A 30 -14.40 9.52 4.13
N ARG A 31 -14.19 9.00 5.35
CA ARG A 31 -13.20 7.96 5.64
C ARG A 31 -13.54 6.65 4.92
N ASP A 32 -14.76 6.22 5.00
CA ASP A 32 -15.20 4.96 4.39
C ASP A 32 -15.21 5.03 2.87
N LEU A 33 -15.67 6.16 2.31
CA LEU A 33 -15.58 6.38 0.86
C LEU A 33 -14.13 6.46 0.36
N ALA A 34 -13.19 6.92 1.19
CA ALA A 34 -11.77 6.85 0.85
C ALA A 34 -11.27 5.40 0.80
N LYS A 35 -11.67 4.54 1.76
CA LYS A 35 -11.34 3.10 1.74
C LYS A 35 -11.88 2.42 0.48
N LEU A 36 -13.16 2.67 0.16
CA LEU A 36 -13.80 2.16 -1.07
C LEU A 36 -13.06 2.63 -2.32
N SER A 37 -12.68 3.91 -2.38
CA SER A 37 -11.93 4.48 -3.50
C SER A 37 -10.56 3.82 -3.67
N ILE A 38 -9.86 3.55 -2.58
CA ILE A 38 -8.55 2.88 -2.58
C ILE A 38 -8.69 1.44 -3.06
N SER A 39 -9.69 0.68 -2.58
CA SER A 39 -9.98 -0.68 -3.05
C SER A 39 -10.31 -0.68 -4.54
N MET A 40 -11.16 0.24 -5.02
CA MET A 40 -11.48 0.35 -6.45
C MET A 40 -10.23 0.57 -7.32
N ILE A 41 -9.29 1.38 -6.86
CA ILE A 41 -8.03 1.65 -7.57
C ILE A 41 -7.11 0.43 -7.59
N ASN A 42 -6.96 -0.25 -6.44
CA ASN A 42 -5.99 -1.33 -6.26
C ASN A 42 -6.50 -2.68 -6.76
N ASP A 43 -7.75 -3.00 -6.48
CA ASP A 43 -8.31 -4.33 -6.69
C ASP A 43 -8.98 -4.45 -8.06
N PHE A 44 -9.38 -3.31 -8.67
CA PHE A 44 -10.08 -3.26 -9.96
C PHE A 44 -9.46 -2.26 -10.95
N PRO A 45 -8.13 -2.30 -11.22
CA PRO A 45 -7.45 -1.28 -12.02
C PRO A 45 -7.98 -1.17 -13.45
N GLU A 46 -8.42 -2.26 -14.07
CA GLU A 46 -9.01 -2.25 -15.41
C GLU A 46 -10.33 -1.45 -15.44
N HIS A 47 -11.24 -1.73 -14.49
CA HIS A 47 -12.50 -0.99 -14.35
C HIS A 47 -12.26 0.45 -13.90
N TYR A 48 -11.26 0.67 -13.05
CA TYR A 48 -10.90 2.01 -12.60
C TYR A 48 -10.52 2.93 -13.76
N SER A 49 -9.90 2.40 -14.81
CA SER A 49 -9.52 3.15 -16.00
C SER A 49 -10.68 3.91 -16.67
N LEU A 50 -11.92 3.44 -16.51
CA LEU A 50 -13.12 4.07 -17.07
C LEU A 50 -13.46 5.41 -16.41
N TYR A 51 -13.02 5.65 -15.16
CA TYR A 51 -13.36 6.90 -14.46
C TYR A 51 -12.63 8.13 -15.00
N LYS A 52 -11.55 7.95 -15.74
CA LYS A 52 -10.83 9.04 -16.42
C LYS A 52 -11.43 9.45 -17.76
N GLU A 53 -12.38 8.64 -18.30
CA GLU A 53 -13.02 8.95 -19.57
C GLU A 53 -13.78 10.27 -19.45
N LYS A 54 -13.44 11.23 -20.32
CA LYS A 54 -14.01 12.58 -20.30
C LYS A 54 -15.42 12.62 -20.88
N GLU A 55 -15.72 11.76 -21.83
CA GLU A 55 -17.01 11.69 -22.50
C GLU A 55 -17.32 10.26 -22.94
N PHE A 56 -18.60 9.99 -23.07
CA PHE A 56 -19.12 8.72 -23.54
C PHE A 56 -20.35 8.95 -24.42
N THR A 57 -20.41 8.28 -25.57
CA THR A 57 -21.57 8.34 -26.46
C THR A 57 -22.29 7.00 -26.47
N PHE A 58 -23.58 7.02 -26.19
CA PHE A 58 -24.45 5.86 -26.24
C PHE A 58 -25.77 6.23 -26.93
N ASP A 59 -26.18 5.44 -27.87
CA ASP A 59 -27.42 5.67 -28.69
C ASP A 59 -27.45 7.11 -29.25
N ASP A 60 -26.34 7.53 -29.89
CA ASP A 60 -26.09 8.87 -30.42
C ASP A 60 -26.21 10.04 -29.41
N ILE A 61 -26.35 9.74 -28.13
CA ILE A 61 -26.37 10.73 -27.05
C ILE A 61 -24.97 10.85 -26.43
N ARG A 62 -24.31 11.98 -26.70
CA ARG A 62 -23.02 12.33 -26.10
C ARG A 62 -23.22 12.84 -24.67
N GLN A 63 -22.53 12.22 -23.73
CA GLN A 63 -22.55 12.58 -22.31
C GLN A 63 -21.15 12.96 -21.84
N LEU A 64 -21.03 14.06 -21.12
CA LEU A 64 -19.77 14.49 -20.51
C LEU A 64 -19.64 13.95 -19.08
N ASN A 65 -18.43 13.59 -18.68
CA ASN A 65 -18.15 13.26 -17.30
C ASN A 65 -18.43 14.49 -16.41
N ARG A 66 -19.15 14.32 -15.32
CA ARG A 66 -19.51 15.40 -14.40
C ARG A 66 -18.34 15.82 -13.49
N ASN A 67 -17.24 15.08 -13.49
CA ASN A 67 -15.99 15.46 -12.80
C ASN A 67 -15.18 16.42 -13.69
N SER A 68 -15.44 17.71 -13.61
CA SER A 68 -14.76 18.72 -14.44
C SER A 68 -13.28 18.90 -14.13
N LEU A 69 -12.75 18.31 -13.04
CA LEU A 69 -11.30 18.29 -12.78
C LEU A 69 -10.52 17.54 -13.85
N LEU A 70 -11.12 16.55 -14.52
CA LEU A 70 -10.51 15.80 -15.62
C LEU A 70 -10.05 16.70 -16.79
N TRP A 71 -10.65 17.88 -16.97
CA TRP A 71 -10.25 18.85 -18.01
C TRP A 71 -9.32 19.93 -17.47
N GLN A 72 -9.17 20.03 -16.15
CA GLN A 72 -8.45 21.14 -15.52
C GLN A 72 -7.09 20.72 -14.96
N ASP A 73 -6.88 19.40 -14.75
CA ASP A 73 -5.65 18.84 -14.19
C ASP A 73 -5.45 17.43 -14.77
N ASP A 74 -4.46 17.27 -15.62
CA ASP A 74 -4.15 15.98 -16.28
C ASP A 74 -3.67 14.90 -15.32
N SER A 75 -3.32 15.26 -14.08
CA SER A 75 -3.01 14.28 -13.03
C SER A 75 -4.25 13.63 -12.42
N VAL A 76 -5.45 14.21 -12.64
CA VAL A 76 -6.71 13.67 -12.13
C VAL A 76 -7.20 12.54 -13.04
N ASP A 77 -7.53 11.40 -12.45
CA ASP A 77 -7.95 10.18 -13.16
C ASP A 77 -9.23 9.53 -12.63
N GLY A 78 -9.96 10.23 -11.77
CA GLY A 78 -11.23 9.74 -11.22
C GLY A 78 -11.77 10.65 -10.13
N ILE A 79 -12.80 10.24 -9.43
CA ILE A 79 -13.51 8.96 -9.47
C ILE A 79 -14.99 9.21 -9.80
N LYS A 80 -15.79 9.70 -8.81
CA LYS A 80 -17.25 9.77 -8.96
C LYS A 80 -17.84 10.99 -8.27
N THR A 81 -18.72 11.67 -9.00
CA THR A 81 -19.55 12.75 -8.44
C THR A 81 -20.87 12.19 -7.92
N GLY A 82 -21.44 12.80 -6.91
CA GLY A 82 -22.80 12.55 -6.42
C GLY A 82 -23.52 13.87 -6.14
N HIS A 83 -24.83 13.83 -6.20
CA HIS A 83 -25.70 14.93 -5.76
C HIS A 83 -27.09 14.43 -5.44
N THR A 84 -27.57 14.81 -4.25
CA THR A 84 -28.98 14.79 -3.87
C THR A 84 -29.28 16.08 -3.10
N SER A 85 -30.57 16.40 -2.89
CA SER A 85 -30.96 17.55 -2.05
C SER A 85 -30.39 17.43 -0.64
N ASP A 86 -30.34 16.23 -0.09
CA ASP A 86 -29.94 15.98 1.31
C ASP A 86 -28.41 15.90 1.46
N SER A 87 -27.73 15.27 0.50
CA SER A 87 -26.28 15.07 0.55
C SER A 87 -25.48 16.21 -0.04
N GLY A 88 -26.11 17.20 -0.68
CA GLY A 88 -25.42 18.27 -1.40
C GLY A 88 -24.56 17.75 -2.55
N TYR A 89 -23.60 18.53 -2.98
CA TYR A 89 -22.67 18.17 -4.05
C TYR A 89 -21.45 17.43 -3.51
N CYS A 90 -21.24 16.19 -3.96
CA CYS A 90 -20.17 15.31 -3.48
C CYS A 90 -19.22 14.93 -4.60
N LEU A 91 -17.95 14.68 -4.28
CA LEU A 91 -16.91 14.17 -5.17
C LEU A 91 -15.90 13.31 -4.42
N ALA A 92 -15.78 12.06 -4.83
CA ALA A 92 -14.58 11.28 -4.61
C ALA A 92 -13.64 11.57 -5.78
N GLY A 93 -12.50 12.20 -5.50
CA GLY A 93 -11.49 12.56 -6.49
C GLY A 93 -10.21 11.77 -6.29
N SER A 94 -9.50 11.49 -7.37
CA SER A 94 -8.17 10.88 -7.34
C SER A 94 -7.27 11.58 -8.33
N ALA A 95 -5.98 11.71 -7.96
CA ALA A 95 -4.94 12.21 -8.82
C ALA A 95 -3.62 11.47 -8.56
N ILE A 96 -2.80 11.32 -9.63
CA ILE A 96 -1.49 10.67 -9.58
C ILE A 96 -0.43 11.58 -10.21
N ARG A 97 0.68 11.82 -9.49
CA ARG A 97 1.85 12.58 -9.97
C ARG A 97 3.11 11.76 -9.69
N GLY A 98 3.70 11.18 -10.74
CA GLY A 98 4.78 10.20 -10.59
C GLY A 98 4.31 8.97 -9.82
N GLU A 99 5.00 8.60 -8.75
CA GLU A 99 4.63 7.45 -7.90
C GLU A 99 3.58 7.80 -6.82
N THR A 100 3.26 9.08 -6.66
CA THR A 100 2.38 9.56 -5.59
C THR A 100 0.95 9.67 -6.08
N ARG A 101 0.04 8.93 -5.43
CA ARG A 101 -1.40 9.03 -5.63
C ARG A 101 -2.07 9.55 -4.36
N PHE A 102 -3.06 10.44 -4.53
CA PHE A 102 -3.95 10.84 -3.45
C PHE A 102 -5.40 10.69 -3.87
N VAL A 103 -6.20 10.29 -2.89
CA VAL A 103 -7.66 10.29 -2.97
C VAL A 103 -8.17 11.41 -2.06
N SER A 104 -9.14 12.16 -2.54
CA SER A 104 -9.82 13.21 -1.78
C SER A 104 -11.32 12.99 -1.80
N ILE A 105 -11.96 13.11 -0.65
CA ILE A 105 -13.40 12.97 -0.49
C ILE A 105 -13.98 14.30 -0.02
N VAL A 106 -14.86 14.86 -0.82
CA VAL A 106 -15.61 16.08 -0.51
C VAL A 106 -17.08 15.75 -0.51
N LEU A 107 -17.74 16.00 0.61
CA LEU A 107 -19.16 15.75 0.84
C LEU A 107 -19.88 17.05 1.17
N ASN A 108 -21.16 17.12 0.83
CA ASN A 108 -22.08 18.18 1.19
C ASN A 108 -21.61 19.60 0.82
N SER A 109 -21.03 19.76 -0.36
CA SER A 109 -20.72 21.09 -0.89
C SER A 109 -21.95 21.80 -1.38
N ALA A 110 -21.96 23.13 -1.27
CA ALA A 110 -23.10 23.96 -1.66
C ALA A 110 -23.34 24.02 -3.18
N SER A 111 -22.35 23.69 -4.01
CA SER A 111 -22.46 23.72 -5.47
C SER A 111 -21.41 22.84 -6.16
N GLU A 112 -21.63 22.58 -7.44
CA GLU A 112 -20.63 21.91 -8.29
C GLU A 112 -19.27 22.64 -8.28
N LYS A 113 -19.30 23.97 -8.43
CA LYS A 113 -18.11 24.80 -8.44
C LYS A 113 -17.34 24.70 -7.11
N THR A 114 -18.06 24.67 -5.99
CA THR A 114 -17.46 24.57 -4.66
C THR A 114 -16.82 23.19 -4.46
N ARG A 115 -17.52 22.11 -4.79
CA ARG A 115 -16.96 20.75 -4.67
C ARG A 115 -15.69 20.56 -5.48
N ILE A 116 -15.64 21.09 -6.73
CA ILE A 116 -14.45 21.04 -7.59
C ILE A 116 -13.29 21.83 -6.99
N ARG A 117 -13.57 23.07 -6.54
CA ARG A 117 -12.56 23.92 -5.89
C ARG A 117 -11.98 23.27 -4.64
N ASP A 118 -12.83 22.69 -3.80
CA ASP A 118 -12.41 22.13 -2.52
C ASP A 118 -11.66 20.80 -2.72
N THR A 119 -12.08 19.96 -3.68
CA THR A 119 -11.32 18.78 -4.10
C THR A 119 -9.92 19.15 -4.61
N ARG A 120 -9.82 20.17 -5.48
CA ARG A 120 -8.53 20.67 -5.96
C ARG A 120 -7.64 21.13 -4.82
N ARG A 121 -8.17 21.92 -3.87
CA ARG A 121 -7.41 22.40 -2.71
C ARG A 121 -6.86 21.26 -1.86
N LEU A 122 -7.63 20.21 -1.64
CA LEU A 122 -7.17 19.02 -0.91
C LEU A 122 -6.04 18.31 -1.65
N LEU A 123 -6.18 18.09 -2.96
CA LEU A 123 -5.15 17.45 -3.77
C LEU A 123 -3.87 18.32 -3.82
N ASP A 124 -3.99 19.62 -4.05
CA ASP A 124 -2.85 20.55 -4.07
C ASP A 124 -2.13 20.59 -2.72
N TYR A 125 -2.88 20.59 -1.61
CA TYR A 125 -2.31 20.46 -0.27
C TYR A 125 -1.54 19.15 -0.11
N ALA A 126 -2.16 18.03 -0.50
CA ALA A 126 -1.53 16.71 -0.38
C ALA A 126 -0.23 16.64 -1.20
N PHE A 127 -0.25 17.00 -2.48
CA PHE A 127 0.95 16.98 -3.34
C PHE A 127 2.02 18.00 -2.93
N ARG A 128 1.64 19.11 -2.33
CA ARG A 128 2.59 20.11 -1.84
C ARG A 128 3.38 19.61 -0.64
N PHE A 129 2.73 18.96 0.31
CA PHE A 129 3.33 18.62 1.59
C PHE A 129 3.76 17.18 1.71
N TYR A 130 3.15 16.26 0.95
CA TYR A 130 3.42 14.83 1.01
C TYR A 130 3.96 14.30 -0.32
N GLN A 131 4.63 13.19 -0.26
CA GLN A 131 5.01 12.41 -1.43
C GLN A 131 5.15 10.94 -1.06
N THR A 132 5.02 10.07 -2.05
CA THR A 132 5.35 8.65 -1.96
C THR A 132 6.75 8.45 -2.55
N LYS A 133 7.57 7.62 -1.90
CA LYS A 133 8.83 7.15 -2.44
C LYS A 133 8.94 5.65 -2.28
N THR A 134 9.49 4.99 -3.28
CA THR A 134 9.99 3.63 -3.15
C THR A 134 11.29 3.69 -2.37
N ILE A 135 11.30 3.12 -1.16
CA ILE A 135 12.45 3.07 -0.25
C ILE A 135 13.31 1.86 -0.55
N VAL A 136 12.68 0.70 -0.81
CA VAL A 136 13.32 -0.56 -1.20
C VAL A 136 12.52 -1.17 -2.33
N LYS A 137 13.20 -1.70 -3.34
CA LYS A 137 12.55 -2.44 -4.43
C LYS A 137 12.38 -3.90 -4.05
N ALA A 138 11.37 -4.53 -4.63
CA ALA A 138 11.17 -5.96 -4.50
C ALA A 138 12.42 -6.75 -4.92
N TYR A 139 12.80 -7.73 -4.10
CA TYR A 139 13.97 -8.60 -4.30
C TYR A 139 15.32 -7.88 -4.43
N GLU A 140 15.41 -6.62 -4.05
CA GLU A 140 16.68 -5.93 -3.89
C GLU A 140 17.43 -6.52 -2.68
N PRO A 141 18.70 -6.98 -2.83
CA PRO A 141 19.46 -7.51 -1.71
C PRO A 141 19.74 -6.41 -0.67
N LEU A 142 19.26 -6.60 0.55
CA LEU A 142 19.46 -5.66 1.66
C LEU A 142 20.52 -6.14 2.63
N THR A 143 20.56 -7.44 2.90
CA THR A 143 21.53 -8.09 3.76
C THR A 143 21.76 -9.53 3.34
N THR A 144 22.77 -10.19 3.94
CA THR A 144 23.04 -11.61 3.75
C THR A 144 23.13 -12.29 5.09
N VAL A 145 22.64 -13.52 5.18
CA VAL A 145 22.76 -14.37 6.37
C VAL A 145 23.48 -15.67 6.04
N ASP A 146 24.20 -16.23 7.00
CA ASP A 146 24.91 -17.48 6.86
C ASP A 146 23.92 -18.65 6.80
N VAL A 147 24.23 -19.67 5.96
CA VAL A 147 23.37 -20.84 5.76
C VAL A 147 24.12 -22.11 6.21
N TRP A 148 23.60 -22.70 7.25
CA TRP A 148 24.09 -24.00 7.77
C TRP A 148 23.54 -25.17 6.98
N ALA A 149 24.38 -26.13 6.70
CA ALA A 149 24.05 -27.32 5.90
C ALA A 149 23.50 -27.04 4.48
N GLY A 150 23.71 -25.83 3.94
CA GLY A 150 23.35 -25.42 2.58
C GLY A 150 24.48 -25.66 1.59
N ILE A 151 24.13 -25.85 0.28
CA ILE A 151 25.12 -25.86 -0.80
C ILE A 151 25.80 -24.50 -0.87
N ASP A 152 25.04 -23.43 -0.76
CA ASP A 152 25.52 -22.08 -0.66
C ASP A 152 25.68 -21.73 0.83
N GLU A 153 26.79 -21.07 1.17
CA GLU A 153 27.12 -20.70 2.54
C GLU A 153 26.37 -19.46 3.03
N LYS A 154 25.79 -18.68 2.12
CA LYS A 154 25.04 -17.47 2.38
C LYS A 154 23.78 -17.38 1.52
N VAL A 155 22.75 -16.72 2.05
CA VAL A 155 21.57 -16.34 1.30
C VAL A 155 21.33 -14.85 1.46
N SER A 156 20.96 -14.19 0.35
CA SER A 156 20.57 -12.78 0.38
C SER A 156 19.11 -12.65 0.79
N LEU A 157 18.84 -11.66 1.64
CA LEU A 157 17.51 -11.29 2.09
C LEU A 157 17.09 -9.95 1.49
N GLY A 158 15.82 -9.85 1.16
CA GLY A 158 15.18 -8.64 0.66
C GLY A 158 13.69 -8.64 0.97
N LEU A 159 12.96 -7.70 0.40
CA LEU A 159 11.49 -7.67 0.51
C LEU A 159 10.85 -8.36 -0.68
N GLY A 160 9.76 -9.09 -0.48
CA GLY A 160 8.99 -9.73 -1.56
C GLY A 160 8.19 -8.76 -2.44
N SER A 161 8.07 -7.49 -2.01
CA SER A 161 7.38 -6.42 -2.74
C SER A 161 8.06 -5.07 -2.52
N ASP A 162 7.78 -4.09 -3.40
CA ASP A 162 8.27 -2.72 -3.23
C ASP A 162 7.79 -2.13 -1.91
N LEU A 163 8.72 -1.58 -1.11
CA LEU A 163 8.39 -0.78 0.07
C LEU A 163 8.18 0.67 -0.36
N LYS A 164 6.92 1.05 -0.50
CA LYS A 164 6.50 2.43 -0.82
C LYS A 164 5.94 3.10 0.41
N ILE A 165 6.46 4.28 0.73
CA ILE A 165 6.07 5.04 1.91
C ILE A 165 5.61 6.44 1.49
N THR A 166 4.46 6.85 2.04
CA THR A 166 3.92 8.19 1.87
C THR A 166 4.11 8.98 3.15
N LEU A 167 4.91 10.03 3.09
CA LEU A 167 5.20 10.91 4.22
C LEU A 167 5.22 12.38 3.80
N GLN A 168 5.23 13.27 4.81
CA GLN A 168 5.62 14.65 4.59
C GLN A 168 7.03 14.72 4.01
N ARG A 169 7.24 15.59 3.03
CA ARG A 169 8.51 15.68 2.27
C ARG A 169 9.75 15.85 3.14
N ASN A 170 9.63 16.60 4.24
CA ASN A 170 10.74 16.84 5.18
C ASN A 170 11.03 15.67 6.13
N LYS A 171 10.13 14.69 6.26
CA LYS A 171 10.31 13.56 7.18
C LYS A 171 11.11 12.42 6.58
N PHE A 172 11.29 12.37 5.26
CA PHE A 172 12.06 11.28 4.61
C PHE A 172 13.53 11.21 5.06
N LYS A 173 14.13 12.35 5.42
CA LYS A 173 15.52 12.39 5.90
C LYS A 173 15.76 11.72 7.26
N ASN A 174 14.68 11.45 7.98
CA ASN A 174 14.71 10.86 9.32
C ASN A 174 14.32 9.37 9.29
N LEU A 175 14.13 8.79 8.09
CA LEU A 175 13.87 7.37 7.94
C LEU A 175 15.18 6.59 8.00
N GLU A 176 15.17 5.52 8.76
CA GLU A 176 16.26 4.57 8.91
C GLU A 176 15.72 3.16 8.74
N LEU A 177 16.49 2.28 8.10
CA LEU A 177 16.21 0.87 7.96
C LEU A 177 17.12 0.13 8.94
N ASP A 178 16.51 -0.49 9.93
CA ASP A 178 17.21 -1.37 10.85
C ASP A 178 17.11 -2.81 10.36
N LEU A 179 18.28 -3.39 10.05
CA LEU A 179 18.43 -4.73 9.51
C LEU A 179 18.92 -5.64 10.63
N PRO A 180 18.34 -6.84 10.77
CA PRO A 180 18.73 -7.74 11.84
C PRO A 180 20.16 -8.26 11.67
N SER A 181 20.81 -8.49 12.80
CA SER A 181 22.04 -9.27 12.88
C SER A 181 21.68 -10.75 13.06
N SER A 182 21.35 -11.43 11.97
CA SER A 182 20.89 -12.83 12.02
C SER A 182 22.04 -13.79 12.39
N LEU A 183 21.74 -14.74 13.28
CA LEU A 183 22.65 -15.81 13.72
C LEU A 183 22.86 -16.92 12.66
N GLY A 184 22.29 -16.74 11.47
CA GLY A 184 22.31 -17.74 10.42
C GLY A 184 21.05 -18.63 10.41
N VAL A 185 20.80 -19.24 9.26
CA VAL A 185 19.62 -20.05 8.97
C VAL A 185 20.04 -21.43 8.47
N ARG A 186 19.16 -22.41 8.54
CA ARG A 186 19.45 -23.79 8.13
C ARG A 186 18.76 -24.14 6.82
N ALA A 187 19.53 -24.70 5.87
CA ALA A 187 19.00 -25.25 4.63
C ALA A 187 18.10 -26.49 4.85
N PRO A 188 17.13 -26.78 3.98
CA PRO A 188 16.88 -26.05 2.73
C PRO A 188 16.13 -24.72 2.97
N ILE A 189 16.33 -23.75 2.11
CA ILE A 189 15.65 -22.47 2.08
C ILE A 189 14.97 -22.33 0.72
N THR A 190 13.73 -21.89 0.72
CA THR A 190 13.01 -21.57 -0.52
C THR A 190 12.92 -20.06 -0.69
N ARG A 191 12.93 -19.63 -1.94
CA ARG A 191 12.62 -18.24 -2.28
C ARG A 191 11.27 -17.85 -1.66
N ASP A 192 11.14 -16.59 -1.24
CA ASP A 192 9.98 -16.01 -0.53
C ASP A 192 9.75 -16.56 0.88
N GLN A 193 10.61 -17.48 1.37
CA GLN A 193 10.56 -17.90 2.77
C GLN A 193 10.95 -16.73 3.68
N LYS A 194 10.06 -16.36 4.62
CA LYS A 194 10.37 -15.40 5.68
C LYS A 194 11.48 -15.95 6.54
N LEU A 195 12.55 -15.18 6.69
CA LEU A 195 13.71 -15.55 7.52
C LEU A 195 13.95 -14.55 8.65
N ASP A 196 13.56 -13.28 8.47
CA ASP A 196 13.75 -12.23 9.47
C ASP A 196 12.77 -11.06 9.24
N GLU A 197 12.99 -9.93 9.92
CA GLU A 197 12.22 -8.70 9.76
C GLU A 197 13.12 -7.47 9.55
N LEU A 198 12.74 -6.61 8.62
CA LEU A 198 13.24 -5.26 8.48
C LEU A 198 12.40 -4.35 9.36
N ILE A 199 13.03 -3.53 10.20
CA ILE A 199 12.34 -2.53 11.01
C ILE A 199 12.54 -1.16 10.36
N LEU A 200 11.45 -0.45 10.07
CA LEU A 200 11.47 0.93 9.65
C LEU A 200 11.41 1.83 10.88
N LEU A 201 12.39 2.70 11.00
CA LEU A 201 12.48 3.68 12.08
C LEU A 201 12.27 5.11 11.53
N SER A 202 11.79 6.00 12.40
CA SER A 202 11.80 7.46 12.17
C SER A 202 12.25 8.15 13.46
N ASN A 203 13.35 8.90 13.41
CA ASN A 203 13.99 9.49 14.57
C ASN A 203 14.30 8.45 15.69
N GLY A 204 14.67 7.24 15.32
CA GLY A 204 14.95 6.15 16.25
C GLY A 204 13.71 5.43 16.80
N GLU A 205 12.50 5.88 16.49
CA GLU A 205 11.25 5.22 16.90
C GLU A 205 10.78 4.23 15.83
N ARG A 206 10.40 3.02 16.25
CA ARG A 206 9.85 1.99 15.36
C ARG A 206 8.49 2.43 14.81
N ILE A 207 8.39 2.51 13.47
CA ILE A 207 7.13 2.79 12.77
C ILE A 207 6.43 1.49 12.41
N GLN A 208 7.15 0.58 11.73
CA GLN A 208 6.59 -0.66 11.18
C GLN A 208 7.69 -1.67 10.92
N SER A 209 7.34 -2.97 10.90
CA SER A 209 8.22 -4.03 10.42
C SER A 209 7.69 -4.66 9.15
N TYR A 210 8.62 -5.21 8.37
CA TYR A 210 8.37 -5.88 7.10
C TYR A 210 9.12 -7.20 7.06
N ASP A 211 8.49 -8.23 6.51
CA ASP A 211 9.11 -9.54 6.40
C ASP A 211 10.30 -9.51 5.44
N LEU A 212 11.47 -9.87 5.93
CA LEU A 212 12.65 -10.15 5.11
C LEU A 212 12.56 -11.60 4.63
N VAL A 213 12.58 -11.77 3.32
CA VAL A 213 12.47 -13.06 2.66
C VAL A 213 13.74 -13.43 1.92
N ALA A 214 13.99 -14.73 1.77
CA ALA A 214 15.05 -15.22 0.90
C ALA A 214 14.75 -14.84 -0.56
N ILE A 215 15.73 -14.24 -1.25
CA ILE A 215 15.55 -13.85 -2.65
C ILE A 215 15.96 -14.97 -3.63
N THR A 216 16.60 -16.02 -3.12
CA THR A 216 17.01 -17.23 -3.87
C THR A 216 16.78 -18.48 -3.05
N ASP A 217 16.65 -19.63 -3.75
CA ASP A 217 16.64 -20.95 -3.09
C ASP A 217 18.05 -21.34 -2.64
N VAL A 218 18.15 -22.06 -1.50
CA VAL A 218 19.38 -22.73 -1.09
C VAL A 218 19.08 -24.20 -0.79
N LYS A 219 19.68 -25.10 -1.55
CA LYS A 219 19.51 -26.54 -1.38
C LYS A 219 20.40 -27.06 -0.24
N LYS A 220 19.94 -28.13 0.39
CA LYS A 220 20.70 -28.81 1.44
C LYS A 220 21.90 -29.56 0.84
N LYS A 221 23.06 -29.52 1.52
CA LYS A 221 24.23 -30.35 1.23
C LYS A 221 23.90 -31.85 1.38
N SER A 222 24.70 -32.70 0.71
CA SER A 222 24.62 -34.15 0.90
C SER A 222 24.89 -34.55 2.36
N PHE A 223 24.31 -35.70 2.79
CA PHE A 223 24.30 -36.12 4.20
C PHE A 223 25.67 -36.16 4.87
N ILE A 224 26.71 -36.55 4.14
CA ILE A 224 28.08 -36.72 4.70
C ILE A 224 28.72 -35.36 5.05
N SER A 225 28.51 -34.33 4.23
CA SER A 225 29.06 -32.97 4.50
C SER A 225 28.26 -32.18 5.52
N ALA A 226 26.97 -32.51 5.73
CA ALA A 226 26.10 -31.86 6.69
C ALA A 226 26.35 -32.26 8.15
N LEU A 227 27.04 -33.38 8.42
CA LEU A 227 27.35 -33.84 9.78
C LEU A 227 28.29 -32.89 10.53
N TRP A 228 29.29 -32.37 9.88
CA TRP A 228 30.24 -31.42 10.47
C TRP A 228 29.59 -30.04 10.71
N ASP A 229 28.82 -29.54 9.74
CA ASP A 229 28.11 -28.26 9.86
C ASP A 229 27.07 -28.31 10.99
N ASN A 230 26.40 -29.45 11.20
CA ASN A 230 25.43 -29.64 12.29
C ASN A 230 26.09 -29.64 13.68
N LEU A 231 27.29 -30.23 13.79
CA LEU A 231 28.04 -30.24 15.06
C LEU A 231 28.48 -28.79 15.43
N ILE A 232 29.01 -28.06 14.47
CA ILE A 232 29.43 -26.67 14.66
C ILE A 232 28.23 -25.77 15.01
N PHE A 233 27.10 -25.91 14.32
CA PHE A 233 25.87 -25.15 14.60
C PHE A 233 25.36 -25.40 16.04
N THR A 234 25.37 -26.64 16.50
CA THR A 234 24.94 -26.99 17.84
C THR A 234 25.85 -26.39 18.91
N ILE A 235 27.15 -26.39 18.66
CA ILE A 235 28.14 -25.75 19.56
C ILE A 235 27.93 -24.24 19.56
N TYR A 236 27.76 -23.62 18.39
CA TYR A 236 27.61 -22.17 18.28
C TYR A 236 26.30 -21.68 18.94
N SER A 237 25.20 -22.38 18.75
CA SER A 237 23.92 -22.06 19.39
C SER A 237 23.95 -22.19 20.91
N PHE A 238 24.75 -23.11 21.44
CA PHE A 238 24.92 -23.29 22.88
C PHE A 238 25.65 -22.13 23.54
N PHE A 239 26.73 -21.62 22.90
CA PHE A 239 27.52 -20.50 23.43
C PHE A 239 26.82 -19.14 23.33
N MET A 240 25.88 -18.96 22.36
CA MET A 240 25.19 -17.67 22.18
C MET A 240 23.92 -17.53 23.04
N GLN A 241 23.38 -18.62 23.61
CA GLN A 241 22.29 -18.55 24.58
C GLN A 241 22.75 -18.03 25.97
N ASP A 242 24.03 -18.11 26.27
CA ASP A 242 24.59 -17.62 27.56
C ASP A 242 24.86 -16.10 27.61
N GLU A 243 24.79 -15.37 26.48
CA GLU A 243 25.00 -13.91 26.46
C GLU A 243 23.71 -13.08 26.61
N THR A 244 22.56 -13.72 26.78
CA THR A 244 21.22 -13.04 26.89
C THR A 244 20.58 -13.21 28.27
N THR A 245 21.32 -13.55 29.30
CA THR A 245 20.82 -13.60 30.68
C THR A 245 21.38 -12.47 31.54
#